data_9d8a8df42a5024e22b3eae926a44848e
#
_entry.id   9d8a8df42a5024e22b3eae926a44848e
#
_cell.length_a   1.000
_cell.length_b   1.000
_cell.length_c   1.000
_cell.angle_alpha   90.00
_cell.angle_beta   90.00
_cell.angle_gamma   90.00
#
_symmetry.space_group_name_H-M   'P 1'
#
loop_
_entity.id
_entity.type
_entity.pdbx_description
1 polymer ?
#
loop_
_entity_poly.entity_id
_entity_poly.type
_entity_poly.pdbx_seq_one_letter_code
_entity_poly.pdbx_strand_id
1 'polypeptide(L)'
;MKRGAFSVVAVLASLVLGAPAHAGGGSFTDDDTDQQSSGPPFFGFVRDSNGDGIDDAKITVTVKNLNSSMIIRSDSQGHYFVRGFDKSINPADVDIACSKDGYKETGHARKPTSDPTTPVEVDCILARQ
;
A
#
# COMPACT_ATOMS: atom_id res chain seq x y z
N MET A 1 -4.30 30.69 -74.89
CA MET A 1 -3.87 31.60 -73.85
C MET A 1 -4.74 31.45 -72.66
N LYS A 2 -4.34 30.63 -71.75
CA LYS A 2 -5.02 30.41 -70.48
C LYS A 2 -4.10 30.73 -69.36
N ARG A 3 -4.39 31.74 -68.63
CA ARG A 3 -3.67 32.05 -67.41
C ARG A 3 -4.32 31.33 -66.29
N GLY A 4 -3.71 30.29 -65.84
CA GLY A 4 -4.13 29.61 -64.62
C GLY A 4 -3.64 30.41 -63.43
N ALA A 5 -4.55 30.88 -62.64
CA ALA A 5 -4.22 31.45 -61.36
C ALA A 5 -3.97 30.29 -60.38
N PHE A 6 -2.74 30.17 -59.95
CA PHE A 6 -2.40 29.28 -58.87
C PHE A 6 -2.71 29.96 -57.55
N SER A 7 -3.79 29.57 -56.98
CA SER A 7 -4.06 29.90 -55.58
C SER A 7 -3.19 29.04 -54.67
N VAL A 8 -2.20 29.65 -54.12
CA VAL A 8 -1.44 29.04 -53.06
C VAL A 8 -2.27 29.09 -51.80
N VAL A 9 -2.85 27.98 -51.47
CA VAL A 9 -3.50 27.83 -50.17
C VAL A 9 -2.38 27.56 -49.16
N ALA A 10 -2.05 28.57 -48.41
CA ALA A 10 -1.18 28.41 -47.25
C ALA A 10 -1.98 27.69 -46.16
N VAL A 11 -1.71 26.43 -45.99
CA VAL A 11 -2.21 25.68 -44.85
C VAL A 11 -1.38 26.10 -43.65
N LEU A 12 -1.92 26.97 -42.85
CA LEU A 12 -1.39 27.26 -41.54
C LEU A 12 -1.68 26.01 -40.66
N ALA A 13 -0.70 25.18 -40.57
CA ALA A 13 -0.71 24.14 -39.56
C ALA A 13 -0.60 24.79 -38.18
N SER A 14 -1.71 24.95 -37.53
CA SER A 14 -1.71 25.34 -36.14
C SER A 14 -1.17 24.17 -35.33
N LEU A 15 0.09 24.26 -35.01
CA LEU A 15 0.67 23.40 -33.98
C LEU A 15 0.02 23.80 -32.66
N VAL A 16 -1.01 23.09 -32.31
CA VAL A 16 -1.50 23.11 -30.94
C VAL A 16 -0.47 22.34 -30.14
N LEU A 17 0.48 23.04 -29.60
CA LEU A 17 1.31 22.54 -28.52
C LEU A 17 0.37 22.34 -27.34
N GLY A 18 -0.21 21.17 -27.27
CA GLY A 18 -0.84 20.72 -26.06
C GLY A 18 0.23 20.66 -24.99
N ALA A 19 0.25 21.64 -24.11
CA ALA A 19 1.04 21.55 -22.92
C ALA A 19 0.65 20.27 -22.19
N PRO A 20 1.58 19.38 -21.88
CA PRO A 20 1.23 18.26 -21.01
C PRO A 20 0.74 18.87 -19.71
N ALA A 21 -0.51 18.62 -19.42
CA ALA A 21 -1.02 18.93 -18.11
C ALA A 21 -0.27 18.00 -17.14
N HIS A 22 0.76 18.51 -16.55
CA HIS A 22 1.31 17.87 -15.37
C HIS A 22 0.26 18.06 -14.29
N ALA A 23 -0.62 17.09 -14.21
CA ALA A 23 -1.47 16.99 -13.04
C ALA A 23 -0.50 16.91 -11.86
N GLY A 24 -0.40 18.03 -11.14
CA GLY A 24 0.60 18.20 -10.12
C GLY A 24 0.45 17.20 -9.01
N GLY A 25 1.07 16.07 -9.17
CA GLY A 25 1.32 15.16 -8.08
C GLY A 25 2.42 15.65 -7.15
N GLY A 26 2.80 16.91 -7.22
CA GLY A 26 3.90 17.45 -6.44
C GLY A 26 3.68 17.54 -4.94
N SER A 27 2.49 17.23 -4.46
CA SER A 27 2.19 17.24 -3.03
C SER A 27 2.71 16.02 -2.27
N PHE A 28 3.35 15.07 -2.95
CA PHE A 28 3.87 13.86 -2.31
C PHE A 28 5.31 13.99 -1.80
N THR A 29 5.92 15.12 -2.02
CA THR A 29 7.31 15.33 -1.59
C THR A 29 7.46 15.60 -0.11
N ASP A 30 6.37 15.90 0.58
CA ASP A 30 6.41 16.19 2.01
C ASP A 30 6.49 14.94 2.88
N ASP A 31 6.23 13.76 2.28
CA ASP A 31 6.24 12.50 3.01
C ASP A 31 7.66 11.98 3.31
N ASP A 32 8.65 12.48 2.61
CA ASP A 32 10.03 11.99 2.78
C ASP A 32 10.63 12.35 4.13
N THR A 33 10.18 13.42 4.74
CA THR A 33 10.67 13.84 6.05
C THR A 33 10.05 13.05 7.19
N ASP A 34 8.81 12.59 7.02
CA ASP A 34 8.12 11.81 8.04
C ASP A 34 8.62 10.37 8.09
N GLN A 35 9.13 9.83 6.99
CA GLN A 35 9.65 8.47 6.93
C GLN A 35 10.92 8.29 7.76
N GLN A 36 11.68 9.34 7.97
CA GLN A 36 12.91 9.27 8.78
C GLN A 36 12.62 9.16 10.26
N SER A 37 11.43 9.54 10.70
CA SER A 37 11.02 9.48 12.10
C SER A 37 10.21 8.24 12.44
N SER A 38 9.87 7.41 11.45
CA SER A 38 9.04 6.24 11.64
C SER A 38 9.85 4.99 11.98
N GLY A 39 9.26 4.11 12.78
CA GLY A 39 9.77 2.77 13.02
C GLY A 39 9.56 1.87 11.81
N PRO A 40 9.88 0.57 11.92
CA PRO A 40 9.76 -0.36 10.81
C PRO A 40 8.30 -0.58 10.42
N PRO A 41 7.99 -0.71 9.13
CA PRO A 41 6.65 -1.07 8.68
C PRO A 41 6.36 -2.54 8.97
N PHE A 42 5.08 -2.88 8.98
CA PHE A 42 4.61 -4.26 9.10
C PHE A 42 3.94 -4.66 7.79
N PHE A 43 4.12 -5.90 7.41
CA PHE A 43 3.47 -6.46 6.23
C PHE A 43 3.22 -7.95 6.44
N GLY A 44 2.45 -8.54 5.57
CA GLY A 44 2.26 -9.97 5.62
C GLY A 44 1.19 -10.46 4.68
N PHE A 45 0.86 -11.72 4.85
CA PHE A 45 -0.11 -12.43 4.05
C PHE A 45 -1.19 -13.01 4.94
N VAL A 46 -2.42 -12.94 4.47
CA VAL A 46 -3.53 -13.68 5.06
C VAL A 46 -3.85 -14.81 4.08
N ARG A 47 -3.68 -16.04 4.52
CA ARG A 47 -3.87 -17.23 3.68
C ARG A 47 -4.82 -18.21 4.35
N ASP A 48 -5.43 -19.04 3.52
CA ASP A 48 -6.20 -20.18 4.02
C ASP A 48 -5.31 -21.40 4.27
N SER A 49 -5.92 -22.51 4.67
CA SER A 49 -5.19 -23.75 4.96
C SER A 49 -4.48 -24.34 3.73
N ASN A 50 -4.91 -23.97 2.54
CA ASN A 50 -4.31 -24.42 1.27
C ASN A 50 -3.17 -23.52 0.81
N GLY A 51 -2.95 -22.39 1.47
CA GLY A 51 -1.96 -21.41 1.08
C GLY A 51 -2.47 -20.33 0.15
N ASP A 52 -3.76 -20.32 -0.18
CA ASP A 52 -4.36 -19.30 -1.03
C ASP A 52 -4.61 -18.02 -0.25
N GLY A 53 -4.36 -16.89 -0.90
CA GLY A 53 -4.58 -15.57 -0.29
C GLY A 53 -6.06 -15.31 -0.06
N ILE A 54 -6.37 -14.68 1.08
CA ILE A 54 -7.73 -14.32 1.45
C ILE A 54 -7.93 -12.83 1.23
N ASP A 55 -8.83 -12.50 0.32
CA ASP A 55 -9.22 -11.13 0.03
C ASP A 55 -10.11 -10.54 1.13
N ASP A 56 -9.96 -9.25 1.38
CA ASP A 56 -10.79 -8.47 2.29
C ASP A 56 -10.85 -9.06 3.71
N ALA A 57 -9.78 -9.66 4.15
CA ALA A 57 -9.63 -10.05 5.55
C ALA A 57 -9.39 -8.82 6.42
N LYS A 58 -9.93 -8.82 7.59
CA LYS A 58 -9.76 -7.77 8.58
C LYS A 58 -8.46 -8.00 9.35
N ILE A 59 -7.55 -7.04 9.27
CA ILE A 59 -6.32 -7.06 10.05
C ILE A 59 -6.44 -5.98 11.13
N THR A 60 -6.41 -6.40 12.38
CA THR A 60 -6.43 -5.51 13.53
C THR A 60 -5.00 -5.36 14.06
N VAL A 61 -4.51 -4.14 14.04
CA VAL A 61 -3.18 -3.80 14.51
C VAL A 61 -3.33 -3.07 15.84
N THR A 62 -2.78 -3.61 16.90
CA THR A 62 -2.92 -3.05 18.25
C THR A 62 -1.55 -2.70 18.81
N VAL A 63 -1.40 -1.48 19.31
CA VAL A 63 -0.23 -1.05 20.06
C VAL A 63 -0.55 -1.15 21.53
N LYS A 64 0.06 -2.12 22.20
CA LYS A 64 -0.28 -2.50 23.59
C LYS A 64 -0.16 -1.34 24.58
N ASN A 65 0.92 -0.58 24.49
CA ASN A 65 1.20 0.47 25.45
C ASN A 65 0.30 1.71 25.31
N LEU A 66 -0.36 1.86 24.16
CA LEU A 66 -1.19 3.01 23.87
C LEU A 66 -2.68 2.71 23.89
N ASN A 67 -3.08 1.45 24.11
CA ASN A 67 -4.46 1.00 23.94
C ASN A 67 -5.10 1.48 22.65
N SER A 68 -4.29 1.59 21.62
CA SER A 68 -4.69 2.07 20.31
C SER A 68 -4.70 0.94 19.33
N SER A 69 -5.74 0.86 18.51
CA SER A 69 -5.83 -0.13 17.45
C SER A 69 -6.33 0.49 16.16
N MET A 70 -5.89 -0.06 15.05
CA MET A 70 -6.35 0.31 13.72
C MET A 70 -6.74 -0.95 12.94
N ILE A 71 -7.62 -0.76 11.97
CA ILE A 71 -8.09 -1.86 11.13
C ILE A 71 -7.72 -1.55 9.69
N ILE A 72 -7.12 -2.54 9.04
CA ILE A 72 -6.86 -2.51 7.61
C ILE A 72 -7.42 -3.78 6.97
N ARG A 73 -7.43 -3.84 5.66
CA ARG A 73 -7.94 -4.96 4.89
C ARG A 73 -6.87 -5.54 3.99
N SER A 74 -6.87 -6.85 3.81
CA SER A 74 -6.01 -7.48 2.82
C SER A 74 -6.52 -7.21 1.40
N ASP A 75 -5.60 -7.23 0.45
CA ASP A 75 -5.91 -7.10 -0.97
C ASP A 75 -6.41 -8.42 -1.57
N SER A 76 -6.64 -8.44 -2.88
CA SER A 76 -7.14 -9.63 -3.59
C SER A 76 -6.22 -10.85 -3.52
N GLN A 77 -4.97 -10.66 -3.16
CA GLN A 77 -3.98 -11.72 -3.02
C GLN A 77 -3.67 -12.07 -1.56
N GLY A 78 -4.37 -11.43 -0.64
CA GLY A 78 -4.18 -11.64 0.78
C GLY A 78 -3.05 -10.83 1.39
N HIS A 79 -2.46 -9.88 0.67
CA HIS A 79 -1.39 -9.05 1.20
C HIS A 79 -1.96 -7.89 2.02
N TYR A 80 -1.24 -7.50 3.04
CA TYR A 80 -1.50 -6.27 3.77
C TYR A 80 -0.19 -5.54 4.08
N PHE A 81 -0.30 -4.24 4.31
CA PHE A 81 0.83 -3.40 4.65
C PHE A 81 0.40 -2.33 5.67
N VAL A 82 1.23 -2.14 6.69
CA VAL A 82 1.04 -1.12 7.72
C VAL A 82 2.29 -0.27 7.77
N ARG A 83 2.13 1.04 7.65
CA ARG A 83 3.25 1.97 7.83
C ARG A 83 3.84 1.85 9.23
N GLY A 84 5.12 2.13 9.34
CA GLY A 84 5.78 2.16 10.63
C GLY A 84 5.15 3.17 11.58
N PHE A 85 5.16 2.82 12.84
CA PHE A 85 4.74 3.70 13.93
C PHE A 85 5.88 4.61 14.33
N ASP A 86 5.62 5.49 15.27
CA ASP A 86 6.66 6.34 15.85
C ASP A 86 7.84 5.51 16.38
N LYS A 87 9.05 6.05 16.29
CA LYS A 87 10.26 5.37 16.75
C LYS A 87 10.23 5.03 18.25
N SER A 88 9.44 5.74 19.03
CA SER A 88 9.28 5.46 20.45
C SER A 88 8.50 4.17 20.72
N ILE A 89 7.81 3.65 19.71
CA ILE A 89 7.03 2.43 19.84
C ILE A 89 7.92 1.22 19.52
N ASN A 90 8.06 0.34 20.49
CA ASN A 90 8.77 -0.91 20.28
C ASN A 90 7.94 -1.82 19.37
N PRO A 91 8.50 -2.31 18.24
CA PRO A 91 7.78 -3.21 17.37
C PRO A 91 7.25 -4.47 18.06
N ALA A 92 7.89 -4.92 19.13
CA ALA A 92 7.44 -6.05 19.94
C ALA A 92 6.10 -5.79 20.64
N ASP A 93 5.73 -4.53 20.84
CA ASP A 93 4.47 -4.13 21.46
C ASP A 93 3.32 -3.98 20.47
N VAL A 94 3.58 -4.23 19.18
CA VAL A 94 2.58 -4.18 18.13
C VAL A 94 2.07 -5.59 17.85
N ASP A 95 0.79 -5.81 18.12
CA ASP A 95 0.11 -7.07 17.81
C ASP A 95 -0.68 -6.96 16.53
N ILE A 96 -0.68 -8.05 15.77
CA ILE A 96 -1.45 -8.15 14.54
C ILE A 96 -2.36 -9.37 14.65
N ALA A 97 -3.66 -9.16 14.47
CA ALA A 97 -4.66 -10.22 14.48
C ALA A 97 -5.46 -10.18 13.18
N CYS A 98 -5.76 -11.32 12.62
CA CYS A 98 -6.50 -11.44 11.37
C CYS A 98 -7.84 -12.13 11.62
N SER A 99 -8.86 -11.66 10.90
CA SER A 99 -10.18 -12.28 10.96
C SER A 99 -10.93 -12.09 9.65
N LYS A 100 -11.87 -12.97 9.39
CA LYS A 100 -12.83 -12.84 8.30
C LYS A 100 -14.07 -13.65 8.64
N ASP A 101 -15.24 -13.13 8.25
CA ASP A 101 -16.50 -13.83 8.47
C ASP A 101 -16.49 -15.21 7.81
N GLY A 102 -16.90 -16.22 8.54
CA GLY A 102 -16.84 -17.60 8.06
C GLY A 102 -15.49 -18.29 8.19
N TYR A 103 -14.51 -17.61 8.80
CA TYR A 103 -13.17 -18.14 9.02
C TYR A 103 -12.78 -18.05 10.49
N LYS A 104 -11.84 -18.90 10.86
CA LYS A 104 -11.21 -18.91 12.18
C LYS A 104 -9.71 -18.84 12.02
N GLU A 105 -9.05 -17.98 12.78
CA GLU A 105 -7.60 -17.93 12.79
C GLU A 105 -7.01 -19.20 13.42
N THR A 106 -6.21 -19.92 12.66
CA THR A 106 -5.57 -21.17 13.09
C THR A 106 -4.07 -21.07 13.22
N GLY A 107 -3.48 -20.04 12.64
CA GLY A 107 -2.04 -19.83 12.67
C GLY A 107 -1.69 -18.36 12.61
N HIS A 108 -0.58 -18.03 13.24
CA HIS A 108 -0.03 -16.70 13.29
C HIS A 108 1.49 -16.83 13.37
N ALA A 109 2.19 -16.31 12.39
CA ALA A 109 3.64 -16.44 12.33
C ALA A 109 4.28 -15.07 12.17
N ARG A 110 5.04 -14.65 13.17
CA ARG A 110 5.87 -13.47 13.12
C ARG A 110 7.29 -13.88 12.80
N LYS A 111 7.83 -13.39 11.70
CA LYS A 111 9.21 -13.70 11.33
C LYS A 111 10.16 -12.86 12.15
N PRO A 112 11.18 -13.48 12.76
CA PRO A 112 12.15 -12.74 13.54
C PRO A 112 12.98 -11.81 12.65
N THR A 113 13.27 -10.61 13.15
CA THR A 113 14.15 -9.67 12.50
C THR A 113 15.32 -9.36 13.45
N SER A 114 16.52 -9.31 12.89
CA SER A 114 17.71 -8.94 13.66
C SER A 114 17.99 -7.44 13.67
N ASP A 115 17.31 -6.69 12.81
CA ASP A 115 17.50 -5.26 12.61
C ASP A 115 16.21 -4.52 12.94
N PRO A 116 16.23 -3.53 13.86
CA PRO A 116 15.03 -2.78 14.22
C PRO A 116 14.48 -1.90 13.09
N THR A 117 15.24 -1.69 12.01
CA THR A 117 14.78 -0.93 10.85
C THR A 117 14.20 -1.80 9.74
N THR A 118 14.36 -3.11 9.83
CA THR A 118 13.85 -4.04 8.83
C THR A 118 12.34 -4.19 8.97
N PRO A 119 11.58 -4.19 7.85
CA PRO A 119 10.15 -4.46 7.88
C PRO A 119 9.83 -5.78 8.59
N VAL A 120 8.79 -5.76 9.40
CA VAL A 120 8.35 -6.91 10.19
C VAL A 120 7.27 -7.66 9.43
N GLU A 121 7.51 -8.95 9.13
CA GLU A 121 6.52 -9.79 8.48
C GLU A 121 5.72 -10.58 9.51
N VAL A 122 4.41 -10.48 9.42
CA VAL A 122 3.48 -11.25 10.25
C VAL A 122 2.42 -11.86 9.35
N ASP A 123 2.41 -13.17 9.25
CA ASP A 123 1.49 -13.93 8.41
C ASP A 123 0.38 -14.54 9.24
N CYS A 124 -0.81 -14.59 8.68
CA CYS A 124 -1.98 -15.19 9.31
C CYS A 124 -2.51 -16.35 8.47
N ILE A 125 -2.98 -17.40 9.13
CA ILE A 125 -3.66 -18.50 8.49
C ILE A 125 -5.07 -18.59 9.04
N LEU A 126 -6.04 -18.54 8.16
CA LEU A 126 -7.47 -18.63 8.49
C LEU A 126 -8.04 -19.90 7.87
N ALA A 127 -8.78 -20.66 8.64
CA ALA A 127 -9.50 -21.83 8.14
C ALA A 127 -11.00 -21.55 8.11
N ARG A 128 -11.70 -22.08 7.13
CA ARG A 128 -13.15 -22.00 7.07
C ARG A 128 -13.77 -22.74 8.25
N GLN A 129 -14.78 -22.12 8.79
CA GLN A 129 -15.60 -22.75 9.83
C GLN A 129 -16.71 -23.59 9.23
#